data_2698f128480bb80fb17cd234cf2137e3
#
_entry.id   2698f128480bb80fb17cd234cf2137e3
#
_cell.length_a   1.000
_cell.length_b   1.000
_cell.length_c   1.000
_cell.angle_alpha   90.00
_cell.angle_beta   90.00
_cell.angle_gamma   90.00
#
_symmetry.space_group_name_H-M   'P 1'
#
loop_
_entity.id
_entity.type
_entity.pdbx_description
1 polymer ?
#
loop_
_entity_poly.entity_id
_entity_poly.type
_entity_poly.pdbx_seq_one_letter_code
_entity_poly.pdbx_strand_id
1 'polypeptide(L)'
;MANSPSIITRRGVISAAAALAALPKVTRAAPVWTKVAYEQAMRASGRPVSLSDAQFDAIQQRKPAAMQLIESYLKSHLGSADPAVMAAFQAVPREYFHYDYADHRATPGDAYEDNPKPWALGWGSALSDYLGQAYMTQICQPKPGQVTLEIGTGSGFQSSLLSRIVKTAYSIEIIEPLGKAVGKIFAPIGYDNVHSKVGDGYYGWPEVEGGFDIIIVTCAATFAPPDLFKQLKPGGRMIIPIGQPFKRGQVLYVYTKDAEGKIHSRRDIGVFFIPMTGAIAKSTPVRPDTVSDHPPAAKPEEAKPDAAKPGEAKPDEARPTSE
;
A
#
# COMPACT_ATOMS: atom_id res chain seq x y z
N MET A 1 12.73 -70.48 -53.98
CA MET A 1 13.70 -69.37 -53.92
C MET A 1 12.88 -68.11 -53.81
N ALA A 2 12.67 -67.55 -52.64
CA ALA A 2 12.09 -66.27 -52.44
C ALA A 2 12.49 -65.76 -51.04
N ASN A 3 13.35 -64.76 -51.02
CA ASN A 3 13.80 -64.07 -49.83
C ASN A 3 12.70 -63.11 -49.31
N SER A 4 12.31 -63.24 -48.05
CA SER A 4 11.53 -62.25 -47.36
C SER A 4 12.44 -61.27 -46.57
N PRO A 5 12.20 -59.97 -46.59
CA PRO A 5 12.95 -59.04 -45.78
C PRO A 5 12.30 -58.83 -44.39
N SER A 6 13.14 -58.86 -43.36
CA SER A 6 12.84 -58.64 -41.99
C SER A 6 12.39 -57.20 -41.70
N ILE A 7 11.27 -57.01 -40.98
CA ILE A 7 10.79 -55.73 -40.48
C ILE A 7 11.49 -55.47 -39.14
N ILE A 8 12.30 -54.40 -39.05
CA ILE A 8 12.89 -53.91 -37.82
C ILE A 8 11.91 -52.94 -37.17
N THR A 9 11.28 -53.35 -36.07
CA THR A 9 10.45 -52.50 -35.23
C THR A 9 11.36 -51.61 -34.35
N ARG A 10 11.29 -50.32 -34.54
CA ARG A 10 11.89 -49.31 -33.68
C ARG A 10 11.08 -49.24 -32.38
N ARG A 11 11.64 -49.72 -31.26
CA ARG A 11 11.13 -49.46 -29.92
C ARG A 11 11.37 -48.01 -29.57
N GLY A 12 10.28 -47.24 -29.38
CA GLY A 12 10.34 -45.88 -28.87
C GLY A 12 10.76 -45.88 -27.40
N VAL A 13 11.81 -45.15 -27.10
CA VAL A 13 12.24 -44.87 -25.73
C VAL A 13 11.33 -43.78 -25.19
N ILE A 14 10.42 -44.10 -24.29
CA ILE A 14 9.63 -43.15 -23.54
C ILE A 14 10.53 -42.62 -22.41
N SER A 15 11.01 -41.39 -22.60
CA SER A 15 11.71 -40.66 -21.55
C SER A 15 10.70 -40.16 -20.51
N ALA A 16 10.68 -40.82 -19.37
CA ALA A 16 9.91 -40.34 -18.21
C ALA A 16 10.60 -39.12 -17.62
N ALA A 17 10.10 -37.91 -17.96
CA ALA A 17 10.47 -36.70 -17.24
C ALA A 17 9.86 -36.79 -15.83
N ALA A 18 10.71 -36.99 -14.84
CA ALA A 18 10.34 -36.94 -13.44
C ALA A 18 9.93 -35.50 -13.11
N ALA A 19 8.63 -35.28 -12.93
CA ALA A 19 8.12 -34.06 -12.36
C ALA A 19 8.59 -33.97 -10.90
N LEU A 20 9.56 -33.10 -10.63
CA LEU A 20 9.96 -32.74 -9.28
C LEU A 20 8.78 -31.99 -8.66
N ALA A 21 7.93 -32.71 -7.90
CA ALA A 21 6.90 -32.10 -7.08
C ALA A 21 7.58 -31.20 -6.06
N ALA A 22 7.44 -29.88 -6.22
CA ALA A 22 7.88 -28.93 -5.24
C ALA A 22 7.11 -29.21 -3.93
N LEU A 23 7.82 -29.67 -2.91
CA LEU A 23 7.27 -29.80 -1.57
C LEU A 23 6.68 -28.47 -1.14
N PRO A 24 5.46 -28.45 -0.59
CA PRO A 24 4.89 -27.21 -0.09
C PRO A 24 5.85 -26.66 0.97
N LYS A 25 6.31 -25.40 0.78
CA LYS A 25 7.01 -24.69 1.83
C LYS A 25 6.10 -24.68 3.04
N VAL A 26 6.56 -25.31 4.13
CA VAL A 26 5.91 -25.22 5.42
C VAL A 26 5.82 -23.72 5.75
N THR A 27 4.67 -23.14 5.53
CA THR A 27 4.38 -21.78 5.97
C THR A 27 4.36 -21.85 7.48
N ARG A 28 5.45 -21.41 8.10
CA ARG A 28 5.50 -21.21 9.54
C ARG A 28 4.29 -20.34 9.91
N ALA A 29 3.36 -20.89 10.68
CA ALA A 29 2.21 -20.14 11.15
C ALA A 29 2.74 -18.83 11.74
N ALA A 30 2.18 -17.71 11.31
CA ALA A 30 2.56 -16.42 11.87
C ALA A 30 2.37 -16.50 13.39
N PRO A 31 3.35 -16.03 14.19
CA PRO A 31 3.22 -16.05 15.64
C PRO A 31 1.94 -15.32 16.04
N VAL A 32 1.21 -15.90 17.00
CA VAL A 32 -0.01 -15.27 17.52
C VAL A 32 0.36 -13.88 18.02
N TRP A 33 -0.31 -12.85 17.49
CA TRP A 33 -0.06 -11.46 17.87
C TRP A 33 -0.71 -11.19 19.24
N THR A 34 0.12 -11.12 20.28
CA THR A 34 -0.25 -10.89 21.66
C THR A 34 0.37 -9.58 22.16
N LYS A 35 -0.09 -9.09 23.32
CA LYS A 35 0.53 -7.95 24.00
C LYS A 35 2.03 -8.15 24.20
N VAL A 36 2.43 -9.34 24.62
CA VAL A 36 3.85 -9.68 24.84
C VAL A 36 4.63 -9.60 23.51
N ALA A 37 4.08 -10.16 22.43
CA ALA A 37 4.71 -10.09 21.11
C ALA A 37 4.82 -8.62 20.61
N TYR A 38 3.76 -7.82 20.81
CA TYR A 38 3.76 -6.40 20.50
C TYR A 38 4.87 -5.64 21.24
N GLU A 39 4.92 -5.75 22.57
CA GLU A 39 5.89 -5.05 23.40
C GLU A 39 7.34 -5.50 23.11
N GLN A 40 7.54 -6.79 22.84
CA GLN A 40 8.85 -7.33 22.43
C GLN A 40 9.28 -6.75 21.07
N ALA A 41 8.40 -6.72 20.07
CA ALA A 41 8.68 -6.16 18.76
C ALA A 41 8.96 -4.64 18.83
N MET A 42 8.17 -3.90 19.61
CA MET A 42 8.38 -2.48 19.88
C MET A 42 9.76 -2.23 20.51
N ARG A 43 10.13 -3.00 21.52
CA ARG A 43 11.43 -2.91 22.19
C ARG A 43 12.57 -3.25 21.23
N ALA A 44 12.45 -4.34 20.47
CA ALA A 44 13.46 -4.79 19.52
C ALA A 44 13.69 -3.78 18.37
N SER A 45 12.66 -3.00 18.03
CA SER A 45 12.77 -1.92 17.04
C SER A 45 13.21 -0.57 17.62
N GLY A 46 13.57 -0.51 18.91
CA GLY A 46 14.00 0.72 19.59
C GLY A 46 12.86 1.67 19.98
N ARG A 47 11.61 1.19 20.03
CA ARG A 47 10.40 1.95 20.36
C ARG A 47 9.71 1.36 21.60
N PRO A 48 10.36 1.30 22.77
CA PRO A 48 9.81 0.63 23.93
C PRO A 48 8.48 1.26 24.36
N VAL A 49 7.50 0.40 24.62
CA VAL A 49 6.17 0.78 25.09
C VAL A 49 5.71 -0.29 26.07
N SER A 50 4.87 0.10 27.01
CA SER A 50 4.19 -0.82 27.92
C SER A 50 2.70 -0.51 27.92
N LEU A 51 1.87 -1.53 27.76
CA LEU A 51 0.41 -1.45 27.81
C LEU A 51 -0.10 -2.34 28.95
N SER A 52 -1.20 -1.95 29.58
CA SER A 52 -1.97 -2.90 30.37
C SER A 52 -2.67 -3.92 29.45
N ASP A 53 -3.08 -5.06 30.00
CA ASP A 53 -3.86 -6.05 29.23
C ASP A 53 -5.16 -5.43 28.71
N ALA A 54 -5.85 -4.66 29.55
CA ALA A 54 -7.07 -3.97 29.15
C ALA A 54 -6.87 -2.98 27.99
N GLN A 55 -5.74 -2.26 27.95
CA GLN A 55 -5.42 -1.36 26.83
C GLN A 55 -5.19 -2.14 25.52
N PHE A 56 -4.41 -3.22 25.58
CA PHE A 56 -4.15 -4.04 24.41
C PHE A 56 -5.43 -4.71 23.91
N ASP A 57 -6.24 -5.27 24.79
CA ASP A 57 -7.52 -5.90 24.44
C ASP A 57 -8.49 -4.91 23.81
N ALA A 58 -8.58 -3.69 24.35
CA ALA A 58 -9.41 -2.63 23.76
C ALA A 58 -8.98 -2.26 22.32
N ILE A 59 -7.68 -2.27 22.02
CA ILE A 59 -7.17 -2.07 20.67
C ILE A 59 -7.62 -3.22 19.75
N GLN A 60 -7.44 -4.47 20.19
CA GLN A 60 -7.79 -5.65 19.39
C GLN A 60 -9.30 -5.78 19.16
N GLN A 61 -10.13 -5.37 20.10
CA GLN A 61 -11.60 -5.36 19.97
C GLN A 61 -12.11 -4.44 18.87
N ARG A 62 -11.38 -3.38 18.50
CA ARG A 62 -11.74 -2.46 17.42
C ARG A 62 -11.40 -3.00 16.04
N LYS A 63 -10.42 -3.89 15.92
CA LYS A 63 -9.93 -4.40 14.64
C LYS A 63 -11.02 -5.00 13.75
N PRO A 64 -11.96 -5.83 14.25
CA PRO A 64 -13.03 -6.39 13.41
C PRO A 64 -13.90 -5.31 12.74
N ALA A 65 -14.24 -4.24 13.46
CA ALA A 65 -15.03 -3.13 12.91
C ALA A 65 -14.24 -2.39 11.81
N ALA A 66 -12.95 -2.12 12.02
CA ALA A 66 -12.09 -1.53 11.00
C ALA A 66 -11.98 -2.42 9.75
N MET A 67 -11.90 -3.74 9.91
CA MET A 67 -11.89 -4.69 8.78
C MET A 67 -13.21 -4.64 7.99
N GLN A 68 -14.35 -4.52 8.67
CA GLN A 68 -15.66 -4.35 8.01
C GLN A 68 -15.75 -3.01 7.26
N LEU A 69 -15.20 -1.93 7.83
CA LEU A 69 -15.13 -0.63 7.14
C LEU A 69 -14.28 -0.72 5.87
N ILE A 70 -13.10 -1.35 5.93
CA ILE A 70 -12.23 -1.58 4.77
C ILE A 70 -13.00 -2.37 3.69
N GLU A 71 -13.61 -3.48 4.06
CA GLU A 71 -14.35 -4.34 3.12
C GLU A 71 -15.49 -3.58 2.44
N SER A 72 -16.29 -2.85 3.22
CA SER A 72 -17.42 -2.05 2.72
C SER A 72 -16.93 -0.93 1.81
N TYR A 73 -15.85 -0.25 2.18
CA TYR A 73 -15.24 0.82 1.39
C TYR A 73 -14.74 0.31 0.05
N LEU A 74 -14.00 -0.80 0.03
CA LEU A 74 -13.51 -1.42 -1.20
C LEU A 74 -14.65 -1.89 -2.11
N LYS A 75 -15.68 -2.52 -1.54
CA LYS A 75 -16.87 -2.94 -2.31
C LYS A 75 -17.59 -1.76 -2.93
N SER A 76 -17.77 -0.66 -2.20
CA SER A 76 -18.50 0.53 -2.70
C SER A 76 -17.72 1.27 -3.80
N HIS A 77 -16.40 1.31 -3.74
CA HIS A 77 -15.56 2.08 -4.68
C HIS A 77 -15.02 1.25 -5.84
N LEU A 78 -14.79 -0.05 -5.63
CA LEU A 78 -14.12 -0.93 -6.60
C LEU A 78 -14.98 -2.15 -6.98
N GLY A 79 -16.20 -2.26 -6.45
CA GLY A 79 -17.13 -3.34 -6.72
C GLY A 79 -16.85 -4.64 -5.96
N SER A 80 -15.66 -4.80 -5.40
CA SER A 80 -15.26 -5.98 -4.62
C SER A 80 -14.12 -5.64 -3.65
N ALA A 81 -13.97 -6.46 -2.60
CA ALA A 81 -12.80 -6.47 -1.75
C ALA A 81 -11.94 -7.69 -2.10
N ASP A 82 -10.69 -7.46 -2.49
CA ASP A 82 -9.75 -8.53 -2.85
C ASP A 82 -9.39 -9.34 -1.60
N PRO A 83 -9.57 -10.67 -1.60
CA PRO A 83 -9.28 -11.51 -0.44
C PRO A 83 -7.82 -11.46 0.02
N ALA A 84 -6.84 -11.29 -0.89
CA ALA A 84 -5.43 -11.20 -0.53
C ALA A 84 -5.14 -9.85 0.17
N VAL A 85 -5.77 -8.76 -0.29
CA VAL A 85 -5.69 -7.46 0.36
C VAL A 85 -6.30 -7.51 1.76
N MET A 86 -7.51 -8.07 1.88
CA MET A 86 -8.18 -8.24 3.17
C MET A 86 -7.35 -9.09 4.15
N ALA A 87 -6.76 -10.19 3.66
CA ALA A 87 -5.89 -11.06 4.46
C ALA A 87 -4.62 -10.32 4.92
N ALA A 88 -4.04 -9.45 4.08
CA ALA A 88 -2.89 -8.62 4.44
C ALA A 88 -3.24 -7.65 5.58
N PHE A 89 -4.37 -6.93 5.47
CA PHE A 89 -4.85 -6.03 6.54
C PHE A 89 -5.17 -6.79 7.84
N GLN A 90 -5.70 -8.00 7.74
CA GLN A 90 -5.94 -8.85 8.91
C GLN A 90 -4.62 -9.30 9.56
N ALA A 91 -3.59 -9.61 8.77
CA ALA A 91 -2.33 -10.15 9.25
C ALA A 91 -1.38 -9.08 9.81
N VAL A 92 -1.38 -7.86 9.23
CA VAL A 92 -0.47 -6.78 9.62
C VAL A 92 -1.03 -6.02 10.81
N PRO A 93 -0.35 -6.01 11.97
CA PRO A 93 -0.84 -5.33 13.18
C PRO A 93 -0.62 -3.82 13.07
N ARG A 94 -1.66 -3.08 12.67
CA ARG A 94 -1.55 -1.64 12.42
C ARG A 94 -1.08 -0.85 13.64
N GLU A 95 -1.46 -1.27 14.85
CA GLU A 95 -1.06 -0.64 16.11
C GLU A 95 0.46 -0.59 16.30
N TYR A 96 1.19 -1.52 15.70
CA TYR A 96 2.66 -1.54 15.72
C TYR A 96 3.29 -0.37 14.97
N PHE A 97 2.57 0.20 14.00
CA PHE A 97 3.03 1.29 13.13
C PHE A 97 2.57 2.68 13.61
N HIS A 98 1.73 2.74 14.65
CA HIS A 98 1.29 4.00 15.27
C HIS A 98 2.33 4.51 16.27
N TYR A 99 3.33 5.21 15.74
CA TYR A 99 4.42 5.77 16.53
C TYR A 99 4.89 7.11 15.95
N ASP A 100 4.90 8.15 16.76
CA ASP A 100 5.52 9.42 16.44
C ASP A 100 7.01 9.32 16.74
N TYR A 101 7.84 9.35 15.71
CA TYR A 101 9.28 9.17 15.81
C TYR A 101 10.00 10.45 16.28
N ALA A 102 9.42 11.65 16.04
CA ALA A 102 10.01 12.91 16.51
C ALA A 102 9.75 13.08 18.03
N ASP A 103 8.56 12.73 18.48
CA ASP A 103 8.16 12.85 19.89
C ASP A 103 8.44 11.57 20.69
N HIS A 104 8.94 10.50 20.04
CA HIS A 104 9.16 9.19 20.66
C HIS A 104 7.92 8.64 21.39
N ARG A 105 6.74 8.78 20.78
CA ARG A 105 5.46 8.48 21.40
C ARG A 105 4.66 7.45 20.59
N ALA A 106 4.30 6.35 21.24
CA ALA A 106 3.38 5.35 20.69
C ALA A 106 1.91 5.78 20.89
N THR A 107 1.10 5.61 19.84
CA THR A 107 -0.36 5.87 19.87
C THR A 107 -1.15 4.66 19.34
N PRO A 108 -0.92 3.45 19.88
CA PRO A 108 -1.53 2.23 19.34
C PRO A 108 -3.06 2.20 19.49
N GLY A 109 -3.62 2.95 20.44
CA GLY A 109 -5.06 3.08 20.66
C GLY A 109 -5.83 3.66 19.47
N ASP A 110 -5.15 4.38 18.60
CA ASP A 110 -5.76 5.06 17.45
C ASP A 110 -5.71 4.22 16.16
N ALA A 111 -5.13 3.02 16.22
CA ALA A 111 -4.85 2.21 15.03
C ALA A 111 -6.10 1.78 14.25
N TYR A 112 -7.22 1.58 14.94
CA TYR A 112 -8.47 1.05 14.38
C TYR A 112 -9.65 1.97 14.74
N GLU A 113 -9.46 3.29 14.60
CA GLU A 113 -10.51 4.27 14.85
C GLU A 113 -11.64 4.20 13.83
N ASP A 114 -12.88 4.50 14.26
CA ASP A 114 -14.07 4.41 13.41
C ASP A 114 -14.13 5.52 12.34
N ASN A 115 -13.41 6.62 12.56
CA ASN A 115 -13.24 7.70 11.59
C ASN A 115 -11.76 7.79 11.19
N PRO A 116 -11.30 6.96 10.25
CA PRO A 116 -9.89 6.87 9.89
C PRO A 116 -9.37 8.17 9.31
N LYS A 117 -8.23 8.58 9.82
CA LYS A 117 -7.51 9.79 9.42
C LYS A 117 -6.00 9.55 9.42
N PRO A 118 -5.21 10.43 8.76
CA PRO A 118 -3.75 10.38 8.86
C PRO A 118 -3.25 10.70 10.28
N TRP A 119 -2.17 10.01 10.69
CA TRP A 119 -1.50 10.21 11.98
C TRP A 119 -0.07 10.66 11.80
N ALA A 120 0.36 11.66 12.55
CA ALA A 120 1.71 12.18 12.49
C ALA A 120 2.76 11.11 12.86
N LEU A 121 3.84 11.07 12.09
CA LEU A 121 5.03 10.24 12.35
C LEU A 121 6.23 11.08 12.81
N GLY A 122 6.10 12.41 12.80
CA GLY A 122 7.18 13.36 12.97
C GLY A 122 7.73 13.85 11.63
N TRP A 123 8.50 14.93 11.68
CA TRP A 123 9.19 15.56 10.55
C TRP A 123 8.32 15.86 9.32
N GLY A 124 7.02 16.10 9.52
CA GLY A 124 6.06 16.35 8.44
C GLY A 124 5.59 15.10 7.71
N SER A 125 5.96 13.91 8.15
CA SER A 125 5.47 12.64 7.64
C SER A 125 4.22 12.16 8.38
N ALA A 126 3.41 11.31 7.73
CA ALA A 126 2.20 10.77 8.30
C ALA A 126 1.96 9.30 7.88
N LEU A 127 1.41 8.51 8.82
CA LEU A 127 0.77 7.25 8.52
C LEU A 127 -0.60 7.57 7.91
N SER A 128 -0.83 7.21 6.67
CA SER A 128 -2.11 7.41 5.98
C SER A 128 -3.24 6.64 6.65
N ASP A 129 -4.48 7.12 6.47
CA ASP A 129 -5.67 6.38 6.90
C ASP A 129 -5.75 5.00 6.23
N TYR A 130 -6.38 4.04 6.91
CA TYR A 130 -6.37 2.66 6.45
C TYR A 130 -7.32 2.41 5.26
N LEU A 131 -8.32 3.26 5.01
CA LEU A 131 -9.21 3.15 3.85
C LEU A 131 -8.49 3.57 2.58
N GLY A 132 -7.78 4.71 2.62
CA GLY A 132 -6.94 5.16 1.51
C GLY A 132 -5.83 4.14 1.19
N GLN A 133 -5.20 3.56 2.23
CA GLN A 133 -4.19 2.51 2.03
C GLN A 133 -4.79 1.24 1.43
N ALA A 134 -5.99 0.83 1.85
CA ALA A 134 -6.69 -0.33 1.29
C ALA A 134 -7.03 -0.10 -0.19
N TYR A 135 -7.56 1.07 -0.52
CA TYR A 135 -7.85 1.46 -1.90
C TYR A 135 -6.60 1.38 -2.78
N MET A 136 -5.52 2.06 -2.38
CA MET A 136 -4.29 2.07 -3.14
C MET A 136 -3.67 0.68 -3.26
N THR A 137 -3.71 -0.12 -2.20
CA THR A 137 -3.22 -1.50 -2.25
C THR A 137 -4.02 -2.33 -3.25
N GLN A 138 -5.35 -2.23 -3.25
CA GLN A 138 -6.19 -3.03 -4.15
C GLN A 138 -6.04 -2.60 -5.62
N ILE A 139 -5.95 -1.31 -5.93
CA ILE A 139 -5.75 -0.86 -7.32
C ILE A 139 -4.35 -1.17 -7.87
N CYS A 140 -3.38 -1.45 -6.99
CA CYS A 140 -2.09 -2.02 -7.38
C CYS A 140 -2.23 -3.43 -7.95
N GLN A 141 -3.30 -4.17 -7.61
CA GLN A 141 -3.53 -5.56 -7.99
C GLN A 141 -2.33 -6.47 -7.67
N PRO A 142 -1.83 -6.47 -6.42
CA PRO A 142 -0.64 -7.22 -6.07
C PRO A 142 -0.89 -8.72 -6.18
N LYS A 143 0.12 -9.46 -6.65
CA LYS A 143 0.06 -10.93 -6.82
C LYS A 143 1.28 -11.61 -6.22
N PRO A 144 1.16 -12.86 -5.78
CA PRO A 144 2.31 -13.67 -5.39
C PRO A 144 3.39 -13.70 -6.49
N GLY A 145 4.65 -13.68 -6.08
CA GLY A 145 5.79 -13.71 -7.01
C GLY A 145 6.26 -12.34 -7.51
N GLN A 146 5.46 -11.29 -7.39
CA GLN A 146 5.80 -9.94 -7.82
C GLN A 146 6.83 -9.26 -6.91
N VAL A 147 7.50 -8.24 -7.48
CA VAL A 147 8.43 -7.35 -6.78
C VAL A 147 7.85 -5.94 -6.83
N THR A 148 7.78 -5.28 -5.66
CA THR A 148 7.19 -3.95 -5.54
C THR A 148 8.19 -2.91 -5.06
N LEU A 149 7.97 -1.65 -5.44
CA LEU A 149 8.67 -0.48 -4.93
C LEU A 149 7.67 0.52 -4.36
N GLU A 150 7.86 0.91 -3.12
CA GLU A 150 7.16 2.03 -2.49
C GLU A 150 8.08 3.26 -2.44
N ILE A 151 7.52 4.43 -2.78
CA ILE A 151 8.17 5.73 -2.59
C ILE A 151 7.47 6.48 -1.47
N GLY A 152 8.19 6.68 -0.36
CA GLY A 152 7.66 7.23 0.88
C GLY A 152 7.35 6.11 1.89
N THR A 153 8.39 5.53 2.51
CA THR A 153 8.21 4.44 3.49
C THR A 153 7.32 4.85 4.65
N GLY A 154 7.46 6.10 5.11
CA GLY A 154 6.70 6.62 6.23
C GLY A 154 6.76 5.72 7.44
N SER A 155 5.62 5.19 7.86
CA SER A 155 5.54 4.24 8.97
C SER A 155 6.04 2.82 8.65
N GLY A 156 6.17 2.46 7.37
CA GLY A 156 6.42 1.09 6.90
C GLY A 156 5.17 0.20 6.82
N PHE A 157 3.97 0.73 7.11
CA PHE A 157 2.75 -0.07 7.09
C PHE A 157 2.36 -0.52 5.68
N GLN A 158 2.46 0.36 4.68
CA GLN A 158 2.13 0.04 3.29
C GLN A 158 3.07 -1.03 2.71
N SER A 159 4.38 -0.93 2.93
CA SER A 159 5.35 -1.98 2.56
C SER A 159 5.04 -3.31 3.24
N SER A 160 4.64 -3.24 4.51
CA SER A 160 4.25 -4.42 5.29
C SER A 160 3.00 -5.11 4.73
N LEU A 161 1.99 -4.35 4.31
CA LEU A 161 0.81 -4.89 3.63
C LEU A 161 1.20 -5.61 2.33
N LEU A 162 1.97 -4.94 1.47
CA LEU A 162 2.44 -5.51 0.21
C LEU A 162 3.26 -6.78 0.44
N SER A 163 4.13 -6.79 1.45
CA SER A 163 4.98 -7.94 1.77
C SER A 163 4.22 -9.22 2.12
N ARG A 164 2.95 -9.11 2.53
CA ARG A 164 2.08 -10.28 2.81
C ARG A 164 1.49 -10.89 1.55
N ILE A 165 1.54 -10.18 0.42
CA ILE A 165 0.95 -10.62 -0.84
C ILE A 165 2.04 -10.95 -1.87
N VAL A 166 3.09 -10.12 -1.97
CA VAL A 166 4.12 -10.22 -3.00
C VAL A 166 5.36 -10.99 -2.54
N LYS A 167 6.26 -11.29 -3.48
CA LYS A 167 7.54 -11.96 -3.17
C LYS A 167 8.46 -11.06 -2.37
N THR A 168 8.61 -9.79 -2.80
CA THR A 168 9.57 -8.85 -2.21
C THR A 168 9.01 -7.43 -2.31
N ALA A 169 9.07 -6.67 -1.23
CA ALA A 169 8.70 -5.27 -1.17
C ALA A 169 9.94 -4.41 -0.89
N TYR A 170 10.22 -3.46 -1.79
CA TYR A 170 11.23 -2.43 -1.60
C TYR A 170 10.58 -1.12 -1.22
N SER A 171 11.26 -0.28 -0.43
CA SER A 171 10.73 1.02 -0.01
C SER A 171 11.83 2.04 0.19
N ILE A 172 11.57 3.29 -0.18
CA ILE A 172 12.52 4.40 -0.08
C ILE A 172 11.93 5.51 0.77
N GLU A 173 12.70 5.99 1.76
CA GLU A 173 12.35 7.14 2.59
C GLU A 173 13.40 8.24 2.44
N ILE A 174 12.95 9.46 2.13
CA ILE A 174 13.87 10.58 1.96
C ILE A 174 14.23 11.26 3.28
N ILE A 175 13.35 11.16 4.27
CA ILE A 175 13.60 11.73 5.61
C ILE A 175 14.54 10.80 6.36
N GLU A 176 15.81 11.15 6.38
CA GLU A 176 16.88 10.27 6.88
C GLU A 176 16.64 9.75 8.31
N PRO A 177 16.29 10.55 9.33
CA PRO A 177 16.03 10.03 10.66
C PRO A 177 14.85 9.05 10.70
N LEU A 178 13.78 9.32 9.93
CA LEU A 178 12.62 8.43 9.83
C LEU A 178 13.00 7.12 9.14
N GLY A 179 13.66 7.18 7.98
CA GLY A 179 14.06 6.00 7.21
C GLY A 179 15.00 5.08 8.00
N LYS A 180 15.96 5.65 8.75
CA LYS A 180 16.84 4.89 9.66
C LYS A 180 16.09 4.21 10.81
N ALA A 181 15.07 4.88 11.35
CA ALA A 181 14.25 4.32 12.42
C ALA A 181 13.33 3.22 11.91
N VAL A 182 12.62 3.48 10.80
CA VAL A 182 11.67 2.53 10.18
C VAL A 182 12.38 1.30 9.59
N GLY A 183 13.62 1.43 9.12
CA GLY A 183 14.40 0.27 8.68
C GLY A 183 14.58 -0.83 9.75
N LYS A 184 14.38 -0.51 11.03
CA LYS A 184 14.54 -1.45 12.15
C LYS A 184 13.24 -2.18 12.53
N ILE A 185 12.09 -1.81 11.95
CA ILE A 185 10.80 -2.35 12.42
C ILE A 185 10.39 -3.67 11.77
N PHE A 186 10.92 -3.99 10.59
CA PHE A 186 10.45 -5.13 9.81
C PHE A 186 10.92 -6.48 10.37
N ALA A 187 12.20 -6.61 10.69
CA ALA A 187 12.78 -7.85 11.23
C ALA A 187 12.13 -8.31 12.54
N PRO A 188 11.83 -7.44 13.55
CA PRO A 188 11.18 -7.85 14.79
C PRO A 188 9.81 -8.50 14.62
N ILE A 189 9.11 -8.25 13.51
CA ILE A 189 7.80 -8.83 13.20
C ILE A 189 7.87 -9.89 12.08
N GLY A 190 9.10 -10.31 11.70
CA GLY A 190 9.32 -11.38 10.73
C GLY A 190 9.00 -11.00 9.29
N TYR A 191 9.20 -9.75 8.91
CA TYR A 191 8.95 -9.26 7.54
C TYR A 191 10.27 -9.16 6.78
N ASP A 192 10.96 -10.30 6.63
CA ASP A 192 12.30 -10.39 6.03
C ASP A 192 12.33 -10.11 4.52
N ASN A 193 11.16 -10.09 3.88
CA ASN A 193 11.00 -9.75 2.47
C ASN A 193 10.73 -8.26 2.22
N VAL A 194 10.82 -7.41 3.25
CA VAL A 194 10.80 -5.95 3.10
C VAL A 194 12.22 -5.41 3.15
N HIS A 195 12.61 -4.68 2.12
CA HIS A 195 13.90 -4.00 2.04
C HIS A 195 13.66 -2.49 1.96
N SER A 196 14.21 -1.74 2.90
CA SER A 196 14.08 -0.29 2.92
C SER A 196 15.44 0.40 2.87
N LYS A 197 15.49 1.57 2.22
CA LYS A 197 16.68 2.44 2.25
C LYS A 197 16.28 3.90 2.45
N VAL A 198 17.24 4.68 2.98
CA VAL A 198 17.20 6.14 2.93
C VAL A 198 17.65 6.59 1.55
N GLY A 199 16.88 7.46 0.91
CA GLY A 199 17.22 7.96 -0.42
C GLY A 199 16.13 8.82 -1.05
N ASP A 200 16.45 9.41 -2.20
CA ASP A 200 15.49 10.17 -2.99
C ASP A 200 14.70 9.24 -3.91
N GLY A 201 13.40 9.11 -3.63
CA GLY A 201 12.49 8.28 -4.40
C GLY A 201 12.27 8.73 -5.85
N TYR A 202 12.68 9.95 -6.22
CA TYR A 202 12.65 10.43 -7.59
C TYR A 202 13.42 9.51 -8.54
N TYR A 203 14.56 8.98 -8.07
CA TYR A 203 15.43 8.10 -8.85
C TYR A 203 15.04 6.62 -8.77
N GLY A 204 14.10 6.25 -7.90
CA GLY A 204 13.73 4.87 -7.65
C GLY A 204 14.86 4.05 -7.03
N TRP A 205 14.94 2.77 -7.43
CA TRP A 205 15.95 1.82 -6.91
C TRP A 205 16.62 1.07 -8.08
N PRO A 206 17.51 1.74 -8.82
CA PRO A 206 18.11 1.19 -10.05
C PRO A 206 18.98 -0.05 -9.81
N GLU A 207 19.45 -0.28 -8.57
CA GLU A 207 20.23 -1.46 -8.22
C GLU A 207 19.41 -2.75 -8.16
N VAL A 208 18.07 -2.66 -8.20
CA VAL A 208 17.18 -3.83 -8.30
C VAL A 208 17.07 -4.27 -9.75
N GLU A 209 17.84 -5.30 -10.09
CA GLU A 209 17.84 -5.86 -11.43
C GLU A 209 16.45 -6.37 -11.84
N GLY A 210 16.08 -6.15 -13.10
CA GLY A 210 14.80 -6.55 -13.66
C GLY A 210 13.62 -5.65 -13.29
N GLY A 211 13.79 -4.66 -12.40
CA GLY A 211 12.78 -3.67 -12.08
C GLY A 211 11.58 -4.20 -11.29
N PHE A 212 10.46 -3.46 -11.33
CA PHE A 212 9.32 -3.65 -10.44
C PHE A 212 8.05 -4.00 -11.21
N ASP A 213 7.27 -4.93 -10.70
CA ASP A 213 5.92 -5.24 -11.19
C ASP A 213 4.92 -4.17 -10.74
N ILE A 214 5.14 -3.59 -9.55
CA ILE A 214 4.32 -2.53 -8.98
C ILE A 214 5.22 -1.45 -8.41
N ILE A 215 4.88 -0.19 -8.72
CA ILE A 215 5.44 0.98 -8.05
C ILE A 215 4.27 1.73 -7.40
N ILE A 216 4.34 1.97 -6.09
CA ILE A 216 3.35 2.74 -5.35
C ILE A 216 4.02 3.97 -4.75
N VAL A 217 3.50 5.15 -5.08
CA VAL A 217 4.01 6.42 -4.55
C VAL A 217 3.02 6.93 -3.52
N THR A 218 3.45 7.08 -2.28
CA THR A 218 2.61 7.45 -1.13
C THR A 218 2.79 8.91 -0.71
N CYS A 219 3.28 9.74 -1.63
CA CYS A 219 3.41 11.18 -1.50
C CYS A 219 3.00 11.85 -2.82
N ALA A 220 2.55 13.12 -2.77
CA ALA A 220 2.06 13.83 -3.95
C ALA A 220 3.21 14.40 -4.78
N ALA A 221 3.31 13.98 -6.04
CA ALA A 221 4.26 14.48 -7.01
C ALA A 221 3.64 15.59 -7.88
N THR A 222 4.44 16.51 -8.38
CA THR A 222 3.98 17.50 -9.39
C THR A 222 3.84 16.84 -10.77
N PHE A 223 4.57 15.77 -11.02
CA PHE A 223 4.51 14.90 -12.20
C PHE A 223 5.10 13.52 -11.85
N ALA A 224 4.86 12.52 -12.68
CA ALA A 224 5.44 11.20 -12.47
C ALA A 224 6.94 11.19 -12.85
N PRO A 225 7.86 10.81 -11.94
CA PRO A 225 9.29 10.78 -12.21
C PRO A 225 9.65 9.83 -13.36
N PRO A 226 10.43 10.27 -14.38
CA PRO A 226 10.77 9.44 -15.54
C PRO A 226 11.51 8.15 -15.18
N ASP A 227 12.35 8.20 -14.15
CA ASP A 227 13.15 7.04 -13.72
C ASP A 227 12.30 5.90 -13.15
N LEU A 228 11.12 6.21 -12.61
CA LEU A 228 10.17 5.19 -12.16
C LEU A 228 9.58 4.41 -13.36
N PHE A 229 9.30 5.08 -14.48
CA PHE A 229 8.84 4.38 -15.70
C PHE A 229 9.91 3.46 -16.30
N LYS A 230 11.20 3.85 -16.22
CA LYS A 230 12.31 3.00 -16.69
C LYS A 230 12.38 1.69 -15.88
N GLN A 231 12.12 1.79 -14.57
CA GLN A 231 12.16 0.66 -13.64
C GLN A 231 10.85 -0.13 -13.57
N LEU A 232 9.77 0.34 -14.18
CA LEU A 232 8.50 -0.39 -14.27
C LEU A 232 8.63 -1.46 -15.36
N LYS A 233 8.35 -2.72 -15.02
CA LYS A 233 8.37 -3.84 -15.98
C LYS A 233 7.26 -3.72 -17.01
N PRO A 234 7.41 -4.32 -18.20
CA PRO A 234 6.28 -4.63 -19.08
C PRO A 234 5.21 -5.43 -18.30
N GLY A 235 3.94 -5.06 -18.48
CA GLY A 235 2.82 -5.58 -17.68
C GLY A 235 2.71 -4.98 -16.25
N GLY A 236 3.66 -4.14 -15.86
CA GLY A 236 3.71 -3.51 -14.55
C GLY A 236 2.75 -2.34 -14.40
N ARG A 237 2.57 -1.91 -13.15
CA ARG A 237 1.64 -0.84 -12.77
C ARG A 237 2.28 0.13 -11.78
N MET A 238 2.07 1.44 -11.99
CA MET A 238 2.47 2.48 -11.05
C MET A 238 1.25 3.28 -10.60
N ILE A 239 1.13 3.47 -9.29
CA ILE A 239 0.07 4.27 -8.64
C ILE A 239 0.75 5.49 -8.01
N ILE A 240 0.29 6.68 -8.38
CA ILE A 240 0.93 7.92 -7.91
C ILE A 240 -0.08 9.07 -7.79
N PRO A 241 -0.12 9.78 -6.65
CA PRO A 241 -0.83 11.06 -6.51
C PRO A 241 -0.10 12.16 -7.29
N ILE A 242 -0.81 12.85 -8.18
CA ILE A 242 -0.25 13.98 -8.93
C ILE A 242 -1.06 15.23 -8.66
N GLY A 243 -0.38 16.34 -8.34
CA GLY A 243 -0.98 17.63 -8.12
C GLY A 243 -0.04 18.61 -7.42
N GLN A 244 -0.53 19.84 -7.19
CA GLN A 244 0.24 20.85 -6.52
C GLN A 244 0.40 20.55 -5.03
N PRO A 245 1.61 20.75 -4.46
CA PRO A 245 1.83 20.57 -3.03
C PRO A 245 0.85 21.38 -2.17
N PHE A 246 0.31 20.78 -1.12
CA PHE A 246 -0.60 21.39 -0.14
C PHE A 246 -1.86 22.06 -0.74
N LYS A 247 -2.20 21.78 -2.00
CA LYS A 247 -3.41 22.28 -2.65
C LYS A 247 -4.41 21.16 -2.89
N ARG A 248 -5.70 21.49 -2.83
CA ARG A 248 -6.77 20.60 -3.29
C ARG A 248 -6.62 20.35 -4.80
N GLY A 249 -7.12 19.20 -5.28
CA GLY A 249 -7.09 18.86 -6.69
C GLY A 249 -5.95 17.92 -7.06
N GLN A 250 -5.27 17.29 -6.08
CA GLN A 250 -4.45 16.12 -6.35
C GLN A 250 -5.33 14.97 -6.82
N VAL A 251 -4.86 14.26 -7.83
CA VAL A 251 -5.55 13.11 -8.43
C VAL A 251 -4.62 11.91 -8.40
N LEU A 252 -5.16 10.78 -8.02
CA LEU A 252 -4.46 9.52 -8.11
C LEU A 252 -4.42 9.07 -9.57
N TYR A 253 -3.23 8.78 -10.09
CA TYR A 253 -3.02 8.24 -11.42
C TYR A 253 -2.60 6.78 -11.35
N VAL A 254 -3.17 6.00 -12.24
CA VAL A 254 -2.75 4.62 -12.50
C VAL A 254 -2.05 4.60 -13.85
N TYR A 255 -0.76 4.30 -13.86
CA TYR A 255 0.02 4.04 -15.06
C TYR A 255 0.20 2.54 -15.25
N THR A 256 0.11 2.07 -16.47
CA THR A 256 0.44 0.69 -16.84
C THR A 256 1.42 0.70 -18.00
N LYS A 257 2.33 -0.26 -18.02
CA LYS A 257 3.28 -0.46 -19.12
C LYS A 257 2.90 -1.72 -19.87
N ASP A 258 2.60 -1.61 -21.17
CA ASP A 258 2.26 -2.78 -21.98
C ASP A 258 3.49 -3.62 -22.34
N ALA A 259 3.29 -4.69 -23.10
CA ALA A 259 4.35 -5.61 -23.49
C ALA A 259 5.38 -4.95 -24.43
N GLU A 260 4.96 -3.95 -25.17
CA GLU A 260 5.78 -3.16 -26.11
C GLU A 260 6.52 -2.03 -25.41
N GLY A 261 6.31 -1.85 -24.09
CA GLY A 261 6.96 -0.83 -23.28
C GLY A 261 6.25 0.53 -23.29
N LYS A 262 5.10 0.65 -23.95
CA LYS A 262 4.31 1.88 -23.99
C LYS A 262 3.60 2.11 -22.66
N ILE A 263 3.58 3.37 -22.21
CA ILE A 263 2.92 3.78 -20.98
C ILE A 263 1.51 4.28 -21.28
N HIS A 264 0.55 3.73 -20.58
CA HIS A 264 -0.85 4.16 -20.55
C HIS A 264 -1.16 4.77 -19.21
N SER A 265 -2.00 5.81 -19.18
CA SER A 265 -2.40 6.49 -17.94
C SER A 265 -3.91 6.54 -17.79
N ARG A 266 -4.39 6.40 -16.56
CA ARG A 266 -5.78 6.60 -16.19
C ARG A 266 -5.84 7.48 -14.95
N ARG A 267 -6.68 8.52 -15.01
CA ARG A 267 -7.05 9.28 -13.81
C ARG A 267 -8.00 8.45 -12.96
N ASP A 268 -7.80 8.54 -11.66
CA ASP A 268 -8.63 7.84 -10.67
C ASP A 268 -9.30 8.86 -9.73
N ILE A 269 -9.36 8.59 -8.45
CA ILE A 269 -10.03 9.44 -7.46
C ILE A 269 -9.20 10.66 -7.07
N GLY A 270 -9.88 11.70 -6.55
CA GLY A 270 -9.24 12.82 -5.88
C GLY A 270 -8.64 12.37 -4.54
N VAL A 271 -7.44 12.86 -4.24
CA VAL A 271 -6.69 12.49 -3.03
C VAL A 271 -6.01 13.72 -2.43
N PHE A 272 -5.49 13.57 -1.20
CA PHE A 272 -4.66 14.58 -0.57
C PHE A 272 -3.49 13.91 0.16
N PHE A 273 -2.29 14.13 -0.35
CA PHE A 273 -1.04 13.60 0.20
C PHE A 273 -0.07 14.73 0.52
N ILE A 274 0.82 14.48 1.47
CA ILE A 274 1.99 15.32 1.70
C ILE A 274 2.87 15.31 0.44
N PRO A 275 3.63 16.40 0.16
CA PRO A 275 4.38 16.51 -1.08
C PRO A 275 5.57 15.55 -1.11
N MET A 276 5.84 15.01 -2.30
CA MET A 276 7.12 14.42 -2.64
C MET A 276 8.19 15.52 -2.64
N THR A 277 9.30 15.26 -1.99
CA THR A 277 10.43 16.20 -1.89
C THR A 277 11.67 15.65 -2.61
N GLY A 278 12.79 16.36 -2.52
CA GLY A 278 14.04 15.97 -3.18
C GLY A 278 14.18 16.52 -4.59
N ALA A 279 14.72 15.72 -5.51
CA ALA A 279 15.02 16.14 -6.87
C ALA A 279 13.80 16.62 -7.67
N ILE A 280 12.61 16.10 -7.36
CA ILE A 280 11.37 16.53 -8.04
C ILE A 280 11.10 18.03 -7.91
N ALA A 281 11.49 18.65 -6.79
CA ALA A 281 11.31 20.09 -6.57
C ALA A 281 12.17 20.97 -7.51
N LYS A 282 13.22 20.40 -8.09
CA LYS A 282 14.18 21.05 -8.98
C LYS A 282 14.05 20.59 -10.43
N SER A 283 13.16 19.63 -10.70
CA SER A 283 12.99 19.01 -12.01
C SER A 283 11.79 19.59 -12.74
N THR A 284 11.88 19.64 -14.07
CA THR A 284 10.77 20.02 -14.95
C THR A 284 10.03 18.77 -15.41
N PRO A 285 8.70 18.84 -15.65
CA PRO A 285 7.95 17.74 -16.21
C PRO A 285 8.52 17.30 -17.55
N VAL A 286 8.93 16.04 -17.64
CA VAL A 286 9.25 15.40 -18.92
C VAL A 286 8.09 14.44 -19.20
N ARG A 287 7.39 14.67 -20.30
CA ARG A 287 6.37 13.71 -20.76
C ARG A 287 7.11 12.51 -21.36
N PRO A 288 6.89 11.29 -20.87
CA PRO A 288 7.41 10.12 -21.57
C PRO A 288 6.85 10.11 -23.00
N ASP A 289 7.68 9.93 -24.01
CA ASP A 289 7.29 9.97 -25.44
C ASP A 289 6.22 8.94 -25.82
N THR A 290 5.86 8.05 -24.89
CA THR A 290 4.94 6.95 -25.08
C THR A 290 3.65 7.06 -24.25
N VAL A 291 3.37 8.18 -23.57
CA VAL A 291 2.12 8.33 -22.81
C VAL A 291 0.95 8.56 -23.77
N SER A 292 0.01 7.61 -23.80
CA SER A 292 -1.29 7.81 -24.45
C SER A 292 -2.33 8.13 -23.41
N ASP A 293 -2.97 9.28 -23.52
CA ASP A 293 -4.12 9.63 -22.70
C ASP A 293 -5.34 8.83 -23.21
N HIS A 294 -5.80 7.84 -22.43
CA HIS A 294 -7.11 7.25 -22.68
C HIS A 294 -8.19 8.16 -22.06
N PRO A 295 -9.31 8.38 -22.75
CA PRO A 295 -10.44 9.07 -22.12
C PRO A 295 -10.87 8.29 -20.88
N PRO A 296 -11.32 8.98 -19.82
CA PRO A 296 -11.74 8.32 -18.58
C PRO A 296 -12.85 7.32 -18.88
N ALA A 297 -12.72 6.10 -18.35
CA ALA A 297 -13.86 5.21 -18.25
C ALA A 297 -14.99 5.96 -17.54
N ALA A 298 -16.24 5.82 -18.04
CA ALA A 298 -17.40 6.56 -17.59
C ALA A 298 -17.44 6.67 -16.06
N LYS A 299 -17.63 7.90 -15.58
CA LYS A 299 -17.74 8.22 -14.16
C LYS A 299 -18.75 7.29 -13.49
N PRO A 300 -18.46 6.72 -12.32
CA PRO A 300 -19.53 6.40 -11.39
C PRO A 300 -20.23 7.74 -11.08
N GLU A 301 -21.53 7.76 -11.26
CA GLU A 301 -22.39 8.90 -10.97
C GLU A 301 -22.13 9.36 -9.53
N GLU A 302 -21.73 10.62 -9.36
CA GLU A 302 -21.50 11.21 -8.04
C GLU A 302 -22.81 11.10 -7.26
N ALA A 303 -22.86 10.25 -6.25
CA ALA A 303 -23.91 10.29 -5.26
C ALA A 303 -23.83 11.67 -4.59
N LYS A 304 -24.77 12.54 -4.94
CA LYS A 304 -24.96 13.83 -4.27
C LYS A 304 -25.20 13.56 -2.79
N PRO A 305 -24.45 14.18 -1.88
CA PRO A 305 -24.84 14.14 -0.48
C PRO A 305 -26.19 14.86 -0.35
N ASP A 306 -27.17 14.15 0.17
CA ASP A 306 -28.47 14.71 0.56
C ASP A 306 -28.20 15.85 1.54
N ALA A 307 -28.47 17.06 1.07
CA ALA A 307 -28.43 18.24 1.90
C ALA A 307 -29.64 18.21 2.84
N ALA A 308 -29.44 17.70 4.05
CA ALA A 308 -30.38 17.91 5.14
C ALA A 308 -30.47 19.41 5.40
N LYS A 309 -31.62 19.98 5.07
CA LYS A 309 -31.97 21.36 5.40
C LYS A 309 -32.05 21.48 6.93
N PRO A 310 -31.40 22.48 7.55
CA PRO A 310 -31.65 22.80 8.95
C PRO A 310 -33.08 23.38 9.04
N GLY A 311 -33.89 22.76 9.87
CA GLY A 311 -35.21 23.31 10.22
C GLY A 311 -35.04 24.64 10.95
N GLU A 312 -35.65 25.69 10.42
CA GLU A 312 -35.82 26.98 11.09
C GLU A 312 -36.72 26.77 12.32
N ALA A 313 -36.12 26.89 13.52
CA ALA A 313 -36.87 27.06 14.74
C ALA A 313 -37.25 28.56 14.88
N LYS A 314 -38.54 28.84 14.82
CA LYS A 314 -39.07 30.16 15.14
C LYS A 314 -38.88 30.47 16.64
N PRO A 315 -38.51 31.69 17.02
CA PRO A 315 -38.48 32.07 18.43
C PRO A 315 -39.90 32.30 18.95
N ASP A 316 -40.17 31.70 20.09
CA ASP A 316 -41.42 31.88 20.84
C ASP A 316 -41.38 33.20 21.60
N GLU A 317 -42.37 34.07 21.31
CA GLU A 317 -42.55 35.35 22.00
C GLU A 317 -43.09 35.11 23.43
N ALA A 318 -42.26 35.41 24.42
CA ALA A 318 -42.74 35.47 25.82
C ALA A 318 -43.42 36.81 26.05
N ARG A 319 -44.73 36.77 26.33
CA ARG A 319 -45.51 37.89 26.89
C ARG A 319 -45.19 38.09 28.38
N PRO A 320 -45.17 39.30 28.87
CA PRO A 320 -45.01 39.60 30.28
C PRO A 320 -46.38 39.44 31.00
N THR A 321 -46.37 38.82 32.16
CA THR A 321 -47.45 38.88 33.12
C THR A 321 -47.02 39.79 34.28
N SER A 322 -47.82 40.85 34.46
CA SER A 322 -47.91 41.68 35.62
C SER A 322 -48.50 40.89 36.81
N GLU A 323 -47.86 40.94 37.94
CA GLU A 323 -48.22 41.41 39.30
C GLU A 323 -47.16 41.02 40.28
#